data_21dbcd3265b8a965744e3b09f7fe6828
#
_entry.id   21dbcd3265b8a965744e3b09f7fe6828
#
_cell.length_a   1.000
_cell.length_b   1.000
_cell.length_c   1.000
_cell.angle_alpha   90.00
_cell.angle_beta   90.00
_cell.angle_gamma   90.00
#
_symmetry.space_group_name_H-M   'P 1'
#
loop_
_entity.id
_entity.type
_entity.pdbx_description
1 polymer ?
#
loop_
_entity_poly.entity_id
_entity_poly.type
_entity_poly.pdbx_seq_one_letter_code
_entity_poly.pdbx_strand_id
1 'polypeptide(L)'
;IGSLTLKNPDEMEDAQNVLKQFVPHRYDEIFTPFEGIQVRFTDAGHLLGSAYIEVWIDEDGEKRKMVFSGDIGNVNLPLLRDPSLVDEADYIMVESTYGDRLHEAPPDYAVALAEVLQRTFDRGGSVIVPSFAVGRTQELLYFIRRIKTEGLVHGHKGFPVYVDSPLANAATRIYVENAEFCYDAEAKTFVDAGLNPLSFDGLIATETSDESKAINFDNRSKVILSASGMCEAGRIKHHLKHGLWNANNTILFVGFQAPGTLGRTLIEGIAKVKLFGETIRVN
;
A
#
# COMPACT_ATOMS: atom_id res chain seq x y z
N ILE A 1 3.52 0.55 9.94
CA ILE A 1 3.86 1.06 11.27
C ILE A 1 2.65 1.83 11.74
N GLY A 2 1.87 1.22 12.67
CA GLY A 2 0.71 1.87 13.25
C GLY A 2 1.12 3.20 13.86
N SER A 3 0.24 4.21 13.79
CA SER A 3 0.41 5.47 14.50
C SER A 3 0.44 5.14 16.00
N LEU A 4 1.63 4.87 16.51
CA LEU A 4 1.90 4.88 17.93
C LEU A 4 1.67 6.32 18.39
N THR A 5 0.52 6.58 18.96
CA THR A 5 0.31 7.79 19.75
C THR A 5 1.10 7.56 21.05
N LEU A 6 2.40 7.85 21.01
CA LEU A 6 3.25 7.81 22.19
C LEU A 6 2.71 8.86 23.15
N LYS A 7 2.19 8.43 24.27
CA LYS A 7 1.56 9.29 25.27
C LYS A 7 2.55 9.82 26.29
N ASN A 8 3.76 9.26 26.30
CA ASN A 8 4.83 9.60 27.25
C ASN A 8 5.97 10.31 26.48
N PRO A 9 6.46 11.47 26.94
CA PRO A 9 7.63 12.13 26.35
C PRO A 9 8.88 11.23 26.31
N ASP A 10 9.08 10.39 27.28
CA ASP A 10 10.23 9.46 27.34
C ASP A 10 10.18 8.43 26.21
N GLU A 11 8.97 7.90 25.88
CA GLU A 11 8.77 6.98 24.75
C GLU A 11 9.05 7.65 23.39
N MET A 12 8.77 8.95 23.28
CA MET A 12 9.05 9.72 22.06
C MET A 12 10.55 9.94 21.88
N GLU A 13 11.28 10.21 22.98
CA GLU A 13 12.72 10.35 22.96
C GLU A 13 13.40 9.02 22.59
N ASP A 14 12.96 7.91 23.16
CA ASP A 14 13.44 6.56 22.83
C ASP A 14 13.25 6.25 21.34
N ALA A 15 12.06 6.53 20.79
CA ALA A 15 11.80 6.35 19.37
C ALA A 15 12.71 7.21 18.48
N GLN A 16 12.97 8.46 18.86
CA GLN A 16 13.90 9.35 18.14
C GLN A 16 15.35 8.85 18.24
N ASN A 17 15.74 8.31 19.39
CA ASN A 17 17.10 7.78 19.60
C ASN A 17 17.33 6.50 18.78
N VAL A 18 16.32 5.63 18.63
CA VAL A 18 16.41 4.47 17.73
C VAL A 18 16.69 4.89 16.30
N LEU A 19 16.03 5.95 15.80
CA LEU A 19 16.26 6.44 14.43
C LEU A 19 17.72 6.83 14.16
N LYS A 20 18.45 7.30 15.17
CA LYS A 20 19.88 7.65 15.06
C LYS A 20 20.80 6.43 14.93
N GLN A 21 20.29 5.23 15.25
CA GLN A 21 21.05 3.98 15.19
C GLN A 21 20.87 3.25 13.85
N PHE A 22 19.98 3.73 12.95
CA PHE A 22 19.84 3.15 11.63
C PHE A 22 21.06 3.41 10.77
N VAL A 23 21.62 2.34 10.22
CA VAL A 23 22.71 2.39 9.23
C VAL A 23 22.14 1.90 7.90
N PRO A 24 21.94 2.77 6.91
CA PRO A 24 21.37 2.39 5.62
C PRO A 24 22.41 1.62 4.79
N HIS A 25 21.95 0.56 4.11
CA HIS A 25 22.71 -0.18 3.11
C HIS A 25 21.89 -0.27 1.83
N ARG A 26 22.58 -0.30 0.69
CA ARG A 26 21.97 -0.48 -0.63
C ARG A 26 21.68 -1.96 -0.90
N TYR A 27 20.77 -2.21 -1.84
CA TYR A 27 20.61 -3.55 -2.39
C TYR A 27 21.92 -4.03 -3.01
N ASP A 28 22.14 -5.34 -2.91
CA ASP A 28 23.27 -6.09 -3.49
C ASP A 28 24.66 -5.70 -2.92
N GLU A 29 24.72 -4.81 -1.92
CA GLU A 29 25.91 -4.47 -1.18
C GLU A 29 26.13 -5.46 -0.03
N ILE A 30 27.31 -6.11 0.01
CA ILE A 30 27.70 -6.96 1.15
C ILE A 30 28.36 -6.10 2.21
N PHE A 31 27.86 -6.15 3.43
CA PHE A 31 28.43 -5.48 4.58
C PHE A 31 28.66 -6.45 5.73
N THR A 32 29.57 -6.09 6.66
CA THR A 32 30.00 -6.93 7.80
C THR A 32 29.61 -6.23 9.10
N PRO A 33 28.43 -6.52 9.67
CA PRO A 33 28.02 -5.90 10.92
C PRO A 33 28.84 -6.38 12.12
N PHE A 34 29.32 -7.63 12.07
CA PHE A 34 30.14 -8.26 13.09
C PHE A 34 31.19 -9.17 12.44
N GLU A 35 32.29 -9.44 13.13
CA GLU A 35 33.29 -10.43 12.69
C GLU A 35 32.64 -11.80 12.48
N GLY A 36 32.94 -12.45 11.36
CA GLY A 36 32.36 -13.74 10.96
C GLY A 36 30.94 -13.66 10.38
N ILE A 37 30.30 -12.47 10.31
CA ILE A 37 28.96 -12.31 9.77
C ILE A 37 28.96 -11.30 8.62
N GLN A 38 28.55 -11.75 7.44
CA GLN A 38 28.30 -10.90 6.29
C GLN A 38 26.80 -10.86 6.00
N VAL A 39 26.30 -9.72 5.52
CA VAL A 39 24.89 -9.53 5.20
C VAL A 39 24.75 -8.84 3.85
N ARG A 40 23.74 -9.22 3.09
CA ARG A 40 23.30 -8.55 1.86
C ARG A 40 21.78 -8.40 1.89
N PHE A 41 21.29 -7.24 1.44
CA PHE A 41 19.89 -7.02 1.13
C PHE A 41 19.68 -7.20 -0.39
N THR A 42 18.72 -8.03 -0.77
CA THR A 42 18.37 -8.28 -2.18
C THR A 42 16.88 -7.95 -2.37
N ASP A 43 16.54 -7.23 -3.45
CA ASP A 43 15.20 -6.71 -3.66
C ASP A 43 14.14 -7.82 -3.66
N ALA A 44 13.21 -7.76 -2.72
CA ALA A 44 12.11 -8.72 -2.61
C ALA A 44 10.87 -8.31 -3.43
N GLY A 45 10.87 -7.15 -4.10
CA GLY A 45 9.83 -6.70 -5.02
C GLY A 45 8.44 -6.49 -4.41
N HIS A 46 8.30 -6.55 -3.09
CA HIS A 46 6.99 -6.45 -2.42
C HIS A 46 6.58 -5.01 -2.16
N LEU A 47 7.46 -4.22 -1.58
CA LEU A 47 7.30 -2.80 -1.31
C LEU A 47 8.61 -2.06 -1.59
N LEU A 48 8.55 -0.75 -1.69
CA LEU A 48 9.75 0.07 -1.75
C LEU A 48 10.63 -0.18 -0.52
N GLY A 49 11.83 -0.69 -0.75
CA GLY A 49 12.78 -1.03 0.31
C GLY A 49 12.60 -2.43 0.94
N SER A 50 11.64 -3.24 0.46
CA SER A 50 11.53 -4.64 0.89
C SER A 50 12.75 -5.44 0.41
N ALA A 51 13.26 -6.34 1.26
CA ALA A 51 14.46 -7.10 0.94
C ALA A 51 14.40 -8.53 1.46
N TYR A 52 14.96 -9.45 0.69
CA TYR A 52 15.53 -10.66 1.26
C TYR A 52 16.74 -10.29 2.09
N ILE A 53 16.91 -10.91 3.24
CA ILE A 53 18.10 -10.75 4.05
C ILE A 53 18.93 -12.02 3.90
N GLU A 54 20.06 -11.92 3.21
CA GLU A 54 21.03 -12.99 3.05
C GLU A 54 22.13 -12.81 4.10
N VAL A 55 22.37 -13.83 4.91
CA VAL A 55 23.35 -13.82 5.99
C VAL A 55 24.33 -14.95 5.80
N TRP A 56 25.60 -14.64 5.69
CA TRP A 56 26.70 -15.63 5.72
C TRP A 56 27.32 -15.62 7.08
N ILE A 57 27.42 -16.79 7.70
CA ILE A 57 28.05 -17.01 9.02
C ILE A 57 29.29 -17.86 8.80
N ASP A 58 30.42 -17.39 9.28
CA ASP A 58 31.68 -18.14 9.31
C ASP A 58 31.99 -18.46 10.77
N GLU A 59 31.83 -19.73 11.15
CA GLU A 59 32.11 -20.23 12.49
C GLU A 59 33.07 -21.42 12.38
N ASP A 60 34.23 -21.30 13.01
CA ASP A 60 35.28 -22.32 13.01
C ASP A 60 35.74 -22.78 11.60
N GLY A 61 35.64 -21.87 10.60
CA GLY A 61 36.00 -22.15 9.20
C GLY A 61 34.89 -22.84 8.40
N GLU A 62 33.74 -23.09 9.00
CA GLU A 62 32.53 -23.52 8.29
C GLU A 62 31.67 -22.32 7.91
N LYS A 63 31.43 -22.14 6.61
CA LYS A 63 30.51 -21.09 6.11
C LYS A 63 29.14 -21.65 5.86
N ARG A 64 28.13 -20.94 6.35
CA ARG A 64 26.73 -21.26 6.12
C ARG A 64 25.97 -20.03 5.67
N LYS A 65 25.07 -20.21 4.69
CA LYS A 65 24.21 -19.16 4.17
C LYS A 65 22.79 -19.36 4.64
N MET A 66 22.24 -18.35 5.31
CA MET A 66 20.83 -18.27 5.71
C MET A 66 20.14 -17.19 4.88
N VAL A 67 18.88 -17.43 4.51
CA VAL A 67 18.06 -16.47 3.79
C VAL A 67 16.73 -16.29 4.50
N PHE A 68 16.36 -15.03 4.74
CA PHE A 68 15.07 -14.64 5.29
C PHE A 68 14.32 -13.87 4.20
N SER A 69 13.15 -14.37 3.79
CA SER A 69 12.43 -13.78 2.68
C SER A 69 11.77 -12.43 3.01
N GLY A 70 11.38 -12.21 4.25
CA GLY A 70 10.35 -11.21 4.52
C GLY A 70 9.11 -11.52 3.67
N ASP A 71 8.34 -10.49 3.32
CA ASP A 71 7.21 -10.60 2.41
C ASP A 71 7.71 -10.51 0.96
N ILE A 72 7.31 -11.45 0.12
CA ILE A 72 7.75 -11.57 -1.28
C ILE A 72 6.74 -10.88 -2.20
N GLY A 73 7.23 -10.06 -3.14
CA GLY A 73 6.42 -9.44 -4.16
C GLY A 73 5.97 -10.42 -5.25
N ASN A 74 4.91 -10.05 -5.96
CA ASN A 74 4.51 -10.76 -7.18
C ASN A 74 5.31 -10.26 -8.38
N VAL A 75 5.42 -11.12 -9.39
CA VAL A 75 6.01 -10.76 -10.69
C VAL A 75 5.01 -10.00 -11.56
N ASN A 76 5.52 -9.17 -12.46
CA ASN A 76 4.73 -8.38 -13.43
C ASN A 76 3.70 -7.44 -12.77
N LEU A 77 3.94 -6.99 -11.55
CA LEU A 77 3.19 -5.88 -10.96
C LEU A 77 3.77 -4.56 -11.46
N PRO A 78 2.92 -3.56 -11.76
CA PRO A 78 3.43 -2.27 -12.20
C PRO A 78 4.10 -1.49 -11.08
N LEU A 79 4.92 -0.54 -11.44
CA LEU A 79 5.59 0.45 -10.61
C LEU A 79 6.90 -0.03 -9.99
N LEU A 80 6.94 -1.20 -9.37
CA LEU A 80 8.15 -1.73 -8.75
C LEU A 80 8.74 -2.86 -9.58
N ARG A 81 10.05 -3.07 -9.44
CA ARG A 81 10.74 -4.20 -10.07
C ARG A 81 10.25 -5.52 -9.49
N ASP A 82 10.30 -6.55 -10.30
CA ASP A 82 10.04 -7.92 -9.87
C ASP A 82 11.03 -8.35 -8.77
N PRO A 83 10.64 -9.31 -7.90
CA PRO A 83 11.54 -9.91 -6.92
C PRO A 83 12.80 -10.46 -7.59
N SER A 84 13.95 -10.16 -7.03
CA SER A 84 15.21 -10.77 -7.43
C SER A 84 15.26 -12.25 -7.04
N LEU A 85 16.07 -13.04 -7.74
CA LEU A 85 16.27 -14.44 -7.39
C LEU A 85 17.43 -14.58 -6.40
N VAL A 86 17.28 -15.52 -5.47
CA VAL A 86 18.35 -15.98 -4.58
C VAL A 86 18.69 -17.42 -5.00
N ASP A 87 19.90 -17.63 -5.48
CA ASP A 87 20.26 -18.88 -6.17
C ASP A 87 20.43 -20.07 -5.22
N GLU A 88 20.98 -19.83 -4.00
CA GLU A 88 21.27 -20.89 -3.05
C GLU A 88 21.22 -20.42 -1.60
N ALA A 89 20.93 -21.34 -0.69
CA ALA A 89 21.00 -21.16 0.75
C ALA A 89 21.13 -22.52 1.45
N ASP A 90 21.87 -22.57 2.57
CA ASP A 90 21.86 -23.75 3.45
C ASP A 90 20.56 -23.82 4.25
N TYR A 91 20.06 -22.65 4.65
CA TYR A 91 18.80 -22.51 5.40
C TYR A 91 17.97 -21.36 4.82
N ILE A 92 16.67 -21.60 4.70
CA ILE A 92 15.72 -20.58 4.25
C ILE A 92 14.54 -20.46 5.24
N MET A 93 14.23 -19.23 5.61
CA MET A 93 12.99 -18.87 6.28
C MET A 93 12.13 -18.09 5.30
N VAL A 94 11.05 -18.69 4.81
CA VAL A 94 10.19 -18.15 3.77
C VAL A 94 8.77 -17.92 4.27
N GLU A 95 8.15 -16.81 3.86
CA GLU A 95 6.74 -16.56 4.10
C GLU A 95 5.85 -17.61 3.44
N SER A 96 4.61 -17.77 3.93
CA SER A 96 3.63 -18.71 3.36
C SER A 96 2.20 -18.19 3.44
N THR A 97 2.01 -16.89 3.31
CA THR A 97 0.70 -16.21 3.41
C THR A 97 -0.35 -16.82 2.47
N TYR A 98 0.08 -17.21 1.28
CA TYR A 98 -0.72 -17.90 0.27
C TYR A 98 -0.17 -19.28 -0.08
N GLY A 99 0.56 -19.91 0.83
CA GLY A 99 1.21 -21.22 0.60
C GLY A 99 0.26 -22.39 0.39
N ASP A 100 -1.02 -22.22 0.69
CA ASP A 100 -2.09 -23.23 0.56
C ASP A 100 -2.93 -23.09 -0.73
N ARG A 101 -2.66 -22.10 -1.58
CA ARG A 101 -3.48 -21.83 -2.76
C ARG A 101 -2.71 -21.07 -3.85
N LEU A 102 -3.21 -21.21 -5.07
CA LEU A 102 -2.77 -20.40 -6.20
C LEU A 102 -3.65 -19.16 -6.34
N HIS A 103 -3.05 -18.07 -6.77
CA HIS A 103 -3.81 -16.89 -7.22
C HIS A 103 -4.45 -17.20 -8.57
N GLU A 104 -5.64 -16.67 -8.80
CA GLU A 104 -6.22 -16.61 -10.14
C GLU A 104 -5.32 -15.75 -11.05
N ALA A 105 -5.42 -15.98 -12.37
CA ALA A 105 -4.71 -15.15 -13.33
C ALA A 105 -5.09 -13.67 -13.10
N PRO A 106 -4.13 -12.76 -12.93
CA PRO A 106 -4.42 -11.36 -12.66
C PRO A 106 -5.19 -10.74 -13.82
N PRO A 107 -6.34 -10.08 -13.59
CA PRO A 107 -7.02 -9.31 -14.61
C PRO A 107 -6.18 -8.07 -14.99
N ASP A 108 -6.57 -7.36 -16.05
CA ASP A 108 -6.12 -5.98 -16.19
C ASP A 108 -6.75 -5.15 -15.07
N TYR A 109 -5.96 -4.87 -14.03
CA TYR A 109 -6.42 -4.18 -12.83
C TYR A 109 -6.97 -2.77 -13.12
N ALA A 110 -6.44 -2.06 -14.14
CA ALA A 110 -6.95 -0.75 -14.50
C ALA A 110 -8.35 -0.88 -15.12
N VAL A 111 -8.57 -1.86 -15.98
CA VAL A 111 -9.89 -2.13 -16.58
C VAL A 111 -10.88 -2.56 -15.51
N ALA A 112 -10.52 -3.52 -14.66
CA ALA A 112 -11.39 -4.00 -13.59
C ALA A 112 -11.76 -2.87 -12.60
N LEU A 113 -10.80 -2.02 -12.24
CA LEU A 113 -11.05 -0.85 -11.40
C LEU A 113 -11.95 0.17 -12.11
N ALA A 114 -11.73 0.42 -13.42
CA ALA A 114 -12.56 1.33 -14.20
C ALA A 114 -14.02 0.88 -14.25
N GLU A 115 -14.30 -0.42 -14.37
CA GLU A 115 -15.66 -0.98 -14.32
C GLU A 115 -16.34 -0.72 -12.96
N VAL A 116 -15.60 -0.86 -11.85
CA VAL A 116 -16.12 -0.55 -10.51
C VAL A 116 -16.45 0.93 -10.40
N LEU A 117 -15.54 1.80 -10.86
CA LEU A 117 -15.74 3.25 -10.86
C LEU A 117 -16.97 3.63 -11.71
N GLN A 118 -17.06 3.11 -12.94
CA GLN A 118 -18.17 3.38 -13.86
C GLN A 118 -19.50 3.05 -13.20
N ARG A 119 -19.69 1.80 -12.76
CA ARG A 119 -20.95 1.34 -12.15
C ARG A 119 -21.32 2.16 -10.90
N THR A 120 -20.32 2.58 -10.12
CA THR A 120 -20.57 3.35 -8.90
C THR A 120 -20.94 4.80 -9.22
N PHE A 121 -20.26 5.40 -10.18
CA PHE A 121 -20.50 6.79 -10.55
C PHE A 121 -21.83 6.95 -11.32
N ASP A 122 -22.20 5.98 -12.16
CA ASP A 122 -23.49 5.99 -12.89
C ASP A 122 -24.70 6.00 -11.96
N ARG A 123 -24.57 5.44 -10.75
CA ARG A 123 -25.61 5.53 -9.71
C ARG A 123 -25.42 6.69 -8.73
N GLY A 124 -24.47 7.62 -9.02
CA GLY A 124 -24.22 8.82 -8.21
C GLY A 124 -23.50 8.54 -6.89
N GLY A 125 -22.80 7.40 -6.78
CA GLY A 125 -22.06 7.01 -5.60
C GLY A 125 -20.59 7.41 -5.64
N SER A 126 -19.88 7.09 -4.55
CA SER A 126 -18.43 7.23 -4.40
C SER A 126 -17.79 5.88 -4.12
N VAL A 127 -16.54 5.69 -4.56
CA VAL A 127 -15.76 4.50 -4.27
C VAL A 127 -14.82 4.80 -3.09
N ILE A 128 -14.99 4.08 -1.99
CA ILE A 128 -14.19 4.20 -0.78
C ILE A 128 -13.28 2.97 -0.70
N VAL A 129 -11.99 3.19 -0.69
CA VAL A 129 -10.98 2.13 -0.76
C VAL A 129 -10.14 2.12 0.50
N PRO A 130 -10.39 1.16 1.42
CA PRO A 130 -9.46 0.86 2.49
C PRO A 130 -8.12 0.41 1.89
N SER A 131 -7.05 1.16 2.13
CA SER A 131 -5.76 0.91 1.50
C SER A 131 -4.62 1.04 2.51
N PHE A 132 -3.61 0.19 2.38
CA PHE A 132 -2.37 0.40 3.11
C PHE A 132 -1.68 1.66 2.61
N ALA A 133 -1.11 2.42 3.54
CA ALA A 133 -0.47 3.69 3.23
C ALA A 133 0.78 3.54 2.35
N VAL A 134 1.47 2.39 2.48
CA VAL A 134 2.67 2.04 1.71
C VAL A 134 2.33 0.89 0.76
N GLY A 135 2.76 0.98 -0.47
CA GLY A 135 2.61 -0.01 -1.53
C GLY A 135 1.26 0.09 -2.23
N ARG A 136 0.19 -0.42 -1.63
CA ARG A 136 -1.12 -0.53 -2.28
C ARG A 136 -1.72 0.82 -2.69
N THR A 137 -1.54 1.87 -1.92
CA THR A 137 -2.01 3.21 -2.31
C THR A 137 -1.28 3.69 -3.58
N GLN A 138 0.02 3.53 -3.67
CA GLN A 138 0.82 3.95 -4.83
C GLN A 138 0.45 3.16 -6.08
N GLU A 139 0.25 1.87 -5.96
CA GLU A 139 -0.22 1.01 -7.04
C GLU A 139 -1.60 1.43 -7.56
N LEU A 140 -2.54 1.75 -6.66
CA LEU A 140 -3.85 2.29 -7.05
C LEU A 140 -3.74 3.65 -7.76
N LEU A 141 -2.84 4.53 -7.32
CA LEU A 141 -2.60 5.80 -7.99
C LEU A 141 -2.09 5.58 -9.42
N TYR A 142 -1.20 4.61 -9.63
CA TYR A 142 -0.72 4.23 -10.95
C TYR A 142 -1.87 3.77 -11.88
N PHE A 143 -2.73 2.86 -11.40
CA PHE A 143 -3.90 2.40 -12.18
C PHE A 143 -4.90 3.53 -12.45
N ILE A 144 -5.20 4.37 -11.47
CA ILE A 144 -6.14 5.49 -11.65
C ILE A 144 -5.59 6.51 -12.65
N ARG A 145 -4.28 6.77 -12.65
CA ARG A 145 -3.65 7.60 -13.67
C ARG A 145 -3.90 7.03 -15.06
N ARG A 146 -3.68 5.72 -15.26
CA ARG A 146 -3.93 5.03 -16.52
C ARG A 146 -5.41 5.15 -16.92
N ILE A 147 -6.35 4.89 -16.00
CA ILE A 147 -7.80 5.03 -16.22
C ILE A 147 -8.15 6.44 -16.72
N LYS A 148 -7.58 7.47 -16.12
CA LYS A 148 -7.84 8.87 -16.51
C LYS A 148 -7.20 9.22 -17.84
N THR A 149 -5.98 8.77 -18.11
CA THR A 149 -5.26 9.04 -19.36
C THR A 149 -5.90 8.35 -20.56
N GLU A 150 -6.32 7.09 -20.40
CA GLU A 150 -6.98 6.30 -21.45
C GLU A 150 -8.49 6.59 -21.54
N GLY A 151 -9.05 7.32 -20.58
CA GLY A 151 -10.48 7.67 -20.58
C GLY A 151 -11.40 6.48 -20.37
N LEU A 152 -10.99 5.50 -19.55
CA LEU A 152 -11.73 4.24 -19.34
C LEU A 152 -13.05 4.42 -18.57
N VAL A 153 -13.27 5.57 -17.94
CA VAL A 153 -14.54 5.92 -17.26
C VAL A 153 -15.24 7.00 -18.08
N HIS A 154 -16.44 6.68 -18.57
CA HIS A 154 -17.21 7.52 -19.48
C HIS A 154 -18.24 8.37 -18.74
N GLY A 155 -18.49 9.59 -19.21
CA GLY A 155 -19.51 10.48 -18.62
C GLY A 155 -19.10 11.18 -17.33
N HIS A 156 -18.02 10.76 -16.69
CA HIS A 156 -17.55 11.27 -15.39
C HIS A 156 -16.15 11.87 -15.45
N LYS A 157 -15.85 12.62 -16.52
CA LYS A 157 -14.53 13.28 -16.69
C LYS A 157 -14.21 14.18 -15.49
N GLY A 158 -12.97 14.12 -15.02
CA GLY A 158 -12.48 15.00 -13.96
C GLY A 158 -12.94 14.60 -12.55
N PHE A 159 -13.39 13.36 -12.33
CA PHE A 159 -13.69 12.89 -10.97
C PHE A 159 -12.50 13.07 -10.03
N PRO A 160 -12.72 13.59 -8.81
CA PRO A 160 -11.65 13.76 -7.83
C PRO A 160 -11.25 12.42 -7.21
N VAL A 161 -9.97 12.32 -6.89
CA VAL A 161 -9.36 11.20 -6.16
C VAL A 161 -8.68 11.76 -4.93
N TYR A 162 -9.17 11.41 -3.77
CA TYR A 162 -8.63 11.83 -2.49
C TYR A 162 -7.69 10.76 -1.93
N VAL A 163 -6.48 11.15 -1.57
CA VAL A 163 -5.61 10.35 -0.70
C VAL A 163 -5.70 10.93 0.70
N ASP A 164 -6.57 10.33 1.51
CA ASP A 164 -6.84 10.80 2.87
C ASP A 164 -6.04 9.99 3.90
N SER A 165 -4.73 10.15 3.83
CA SER A 165 -3.75 9.54 4.74
C SER A 165 -2.42 10.30 4.68
N PRO A 166 -2.04 11.08 5.70
CA PRO A 166 -0.74 11.75 5.74
C PRO A 166 0.44 10.80 5.57
N LEU A 167 0.33 9.58 6.11
CA LEU A 167 1.35 8.55 5.94
C LEU A 167 1.46 8.08 4.48
N ALA A 168 0.32 7.91 3.78
CA ALA A 168 0.33 7.56 2.36
C ALA A 168 0.92 8.67 1.50
N ASN A 169 0.62 9.94 1.83
CA ASN A 169 1.21 11.09 1.15
C ASN A 169 2.74 11.13 1.33
N ALA A 170 3.22 10.88 2.56
CA ALA A 170 4.66 10.80 2.84
C ALA A 170 5.32 9.63 2.09
N ALA A 171 4.69 8.46 2.11
CA ALA A 171 5.18 7.29 1.36
C ALA A 171 5.25 7.57 -0.14
N THR A 172 4.22 8.20 -0.72
CA THR A 172 4.19 8.55 -2.15
C THR A 172 5.32 9.47 -2.54
N ARG A 173 5.68 10.45 -1.70
CA ARG A 173 6.86 11.30 -1.92
C ARG A 173 8.16 10.46 -1.96
N ILE A 174 8.32 9.53 -1.02
CA ILE A 174 9.50 8.65 -0.97
C ILE A 174 9.58 7.76 -2.22
N TYR A 175 8.45 7.24 -2.72
CA TYR A 175 8.41 6.48 -3.98
C TYR A 175 8.93 7.32 -5.15
N VAL A 176 8.50 8.56 -5.27
CA VAL A 176 8.95 9.47 -6.35
C VAL A 176 10.43 9.80 -6.23
N GLU A 177 10.92 10.06 -5.01
CA GLU A 177 12.33 10.38 -4.74
C GLU A 177 13.28 9.22 -5.03
N ASN A 178 12.78 7.97 -4.97
CA ASN A 178 13.58 6.75 -5.20
C ASN A 178 13.23 6.03 -6.51
N ALA A 179 12.55 6.69 -7.44
CA ALA A 179 12.09 6.11 -8.70
C ALA A 179 13.22 5.45 -9.53
N GLU A 180 14.40 6.06 -9.56
CA GLU A 180 15.57 5.54 -10.28
C GLU A 180 15.96 4.13 -9.82
N PHE A 181 15.88 3.87 -8.52
CA PHE A 181 16.36 2.64 -7.91
C PHE A 181 15.33 1.53 -7.85
N CYS A 182 14.04 1.86 -7.82
CA CYS A 182 12.97 0.93 -7.44
C CYS A 182 11.92 0.71 -8.53
N TYR A 183 11.76 1.64 -9.47
CA TYR A 183 10.74 1.50 -10.50
C TYR A 183 11.12 0.46 -11.55
N ASP A 184 10.09 -0.21 -12.08
CA ASP A 184 10.20 -1.07 -13.25
C ASP A 184 10.53 -0.26 -14.53
N ALA A 185 10.75 -0.96 -15.64
CA ALA A 185 11.11 -0.33 -16.90
C ALA A 185 9.99 0.57 -17.44
N GLU A 186 8.72 0.20 -17.25
CA GLU A 186 7.58 0.99 -17.71
C GLU A 186 7.43 2.29 -16.92
N ALA A 187 7.44 2.22 -15.59
CA ALA A 187 7.36 3.40 -14.74
C ALA A 187 8.53 4.36 -14.96
N LYS A 188 9.73 3.84 -15.25
CA LYS A 188 10.90 4.67 -15.60
C LYS A 188 10.70 5.46 -16.87
N THR A 189 10.00 4.95 -17.89
CA THR A 189 9.73 5.72 -19.11
C THR A 189 8.96 7.02 -18.83
N PHE A 190 8.08 7.03 -17.82
CA PHE A 190 7.40 8.26 -17.40
C PHE A 190 8.37 9.25 -16.75
N VAL A 191 9.25 8.75 -15.87
CA VAL A 191 10.23 9.59 -15.18
C VAL A 191 11.21 10.21 -16.19
N ASP A 192 11.68 9.45 -17.16
CA ASP A 192 12.57 9.89 -18.23
C ASP A 192 11.90 10.95 -19.12
N ALA A 193 10.57 10.86 -19.28
CA ALA A 193 9.79 11.87 -19.97
C ALA A 193 9.44 13.11 -19.10
N GLY A 194 9.96 13.19 -17.88
CA GLY A 194 9.68 14.27 -16.93
C GLY A 194 8.28 14.19 -16.29
N LEU A 195 7.64 13.03 -16.35
CA LEU A 195 6.29 12.80 -15.82
C LEU A 195 6.36 12.01 -14.50
N ASN A 196 5.43 12.30 -13.60
CA ASN A 196 5.26 11.51 -12.38
C ASN A 196 4.18 10.44 -12.61
N PRO A 197 4.52 9.13 -12.56
CA PRO A 197 3.57 8.04 -12.76
C PRO A 197 2.48 7.94 -11.68
N LEU A 198 2.66 8.63 -10.55
CA LEU A 198 1.72 8.65 -9.41
C LEU A 198 0.90 9.95 -9.33
N SER A 199 1.00 10.82 -10.35
CA SER A 199 0.30 12.12 -10.37
C SER A 199 -0.59 12.25 -11.60
N PHE A 200 -1.75 12.86 -11.43
CA PHE A 200 -2.73 13.10 -12.49
C PHE A 200 -3.69 14.22 -12.08
N ASP A 201 -4.41 14.77 -13.05
CA ASP A 201 -5.41 15.81 -12.80
C ASP A 201 -6.55 15.30 -11.90
N GLY A 202 -6.91 16.09 -10.88
CA GLY A 202 -7.93 15.75 -9.90
C GLY A 202 -7.44 14.86 -8.74
N LEU A 203 -6.13 14.60 -8.61
CA LEU A 203 -5.55 14.01 -7.41
C LEU A 203 -5.45 15.06 -6.29
N ILE A 204 -5.98 14.74 -5.13
CA ILE A 204 -6.04 15.63 -3.95
C ILE A 204 -5.50 14.87 -2.75
N ALA A 205 -4.34 15.29 -2.27
CA ALA A 205 -3.75 14.79 -1.03
C ALA A 205 -4.24 15.65 0.15
N THR A 206 -4.71 15.02 1.22
CA THR A 206 -5.15 15.72 2.43
C THR A 206 -4.18 15.49 3.58
N GLU A 207 -3.86 16.54 4.29
CA GLU A 207 -2.92 16.50 5.43
C GLU A 207 -3.68 16.71 6.76
N THR A 208 -4.61 17.64 6.79
CA THR A 208 -5.31 18.06 8.00
C THR A 208 -6.61 17.28 8.25
N SER A 209 -7.08 17.31 9.48
CA SER A 209 -8.39 16.73 9.85
C SER A 209 -9.56 17.48 9.22
N ASP A 210 -9.42 18.77 8.99
CA ASP A 210 -10.51 19.58 8.42
C ASP A 210 -10.64 19.35 6.92
N GLU A 211 -9.52 19.16 6.19
CA GLU A 211 -9.53 18.68 4.80
C GLU A 211 -10.19 17.31 4.70
N SER A 212 -9.85 16.39 5.60
CA SER A 212 -10.46 15.05 5.66
C SER A 212 -11.98 15.12 5.87
N LYS A 213 -12.45 15.96 6.79
CA LYS A 213 -13.89 16.16 7.01
C LYS A 213 -14.58 16.77 5.79
N ALA A 214 -13.92 17.69 5.08
CA ALA A 214 -14.48 18.36 3.91
C ALA A 214 -14.82 17.37 2.78
N ILE A 215 -14.12 16.24 2.67
CA ILE A 215 -14.42 15.19 1.70
C ILE A 215 -15.87 14.68 1.82
N ASN A 216 -16.41 14.61 3.03
CA ASN A 216 -17.76 14.12 3.29
C ASN A 216 -18.84 15.10 2.79
N PHE A 217 -18.50 16.37 2.56
CA PHE A 217 -19.40 17.39 2.03
C PHE A 217 -19.27 17.60 0.51
N ASP A 218 -18.31 16.96 -0.12
CA ASP A 218 -18.21 16.93 -1.59
C ASP A 218 -19.23 15.93 -2.13
N ASN A 219 -20.25 16.43 -2.83
CA ASN A 219 -21.34 15.61 -3.38
C ASN A 219 -21.02 14.99 -4.75
N ARG A 220 -19.85 15.27 -5.33
CA ARG A 220 -19.43 14.67 -6.60
C ARG A 220 -19.11 13.18 -6.41
N SER A 221 -19.34 12.38 -7.44
CA SER A 221 -18.77 11.03 -7.50
C SER A 221 -17.25 11.11 -7.44
N LYS A 222 -16.63 10.34 -6.55
CA LYS A 222 -15.20 10.44 -6.22
C LYS A 222 -14.61 9.10 -5.78
N VAL A 223 -13.30 9.04 -5.79
CA VAL A 223 -12.53 7.95 -5.15
C VAL A 223 -11.90 8.48 -3.87
N ILE A 224 -11.97 7.70 -2.79
CA ILE A 224 -11.32 8.00 -1.51
C ILE A 224 -10.40 6.83 -1.17
N LEU A 225 -9.08 7.07 -1.22
CA LEU A 225 -8.07 6.13 -0.76
C LEU A 225 -7.68 6.52 0.67
N SER A 226 -7.88 5.64 1.63
CA SER A 226 -7.61 5.97 3.04
C SER A 226 -7.10 4.76 3.84
N ALA A 227 -6.14 4.98 4.70
CA ALA A 227 -5.61 3.97 5.60
C ALA A 227 -6.50 3.85 6.87
N SER A 228 -6.57 2.66 7.47
CA SER A 228 -5.82 1.43 7.24
C SER A 228 -6.54 0.50 6.27
N GLY A 229 -5.77 -0.41 5.62
CA GLY A 229 -6.28 -1.34 4.63
C GLY A 229 -7.25 -2.40 5.17
N MET A 230 -7.22 -2.70 6.48
CA MET A 230 -8.13 -3.64 7.15
C MET A 230 -9.21 -2.95 8.00
N CYS A 231 -9.33 -1.63 7.90
CA CYS A 231 -10.34 -0.79 8.58
C CYS A 231 -10.23 -0.72 10.11
N GLU A 232 -9.14 -1.18 10.72
CA GLU A 232 -8.99 -1.22 12.19
C GLU A 232 -8.64 0.15 12.79
N ALA A 233 -7.96 0.99 12.03
CA ALA A 233 -7.50 2.31 12.48
C ALA A 233 -7.56 3.33 11.34
N GLY A 234 -7.23 4.59 11.63
CA GLY A 234 -7.07 5.64 10.65
C GLY A 234 -8.37 6.30 10.19
N ARG A 235 -8.22 7.20 9.22
CA ARG A 235 -9.30 8.03 8.69
C ARG A 235 -10.35 7.24 7.91
N ILE A 236 -10.01 6.08 7.40
CA ILE A 236 -10.95 5.17 6.71
C ILE A 236 -12.19 4.89 7.56
N LYS A 237 -12.06 4.76 8.89
CA LYS A 237 -13.20 4.50 9.78
C LYS A 237 -14.23 5.64 9.76
N HIS A 238 -13.78 6.88 9.56
CA HIS A 238 -14.68 8.02 9.41
C HIS A 238 -15.41 7.97 8.06
N HIS A 239 -14.71 7.66 6.98
CA HIS A 239 -15.33 7.48 5.67
C HIS A 239 -16.33 6.32 5.65
N LEU A 240 -16.02 5.21 6.30
CA LEU A 240 -16.97 4.10 6.47
C LEU A 240 -18.20 4.50 7.28
N LYS A 241 -18.02 5.27 8.37
CA LYS A 241 -19.16 5.78 9.16
C LYS A 241 -20.11 6.61 8.29
N HIS A 242 -19.57 7.44 7.41
CA HIS A 242 -20.38 8.31 6.54
C HIS A 242 -20.83 7.66 5.22
N GLY A 243 -20.17 6.57 4.79
CA GLY A 243 -20.38 5.97 3.48
C GLY A 243 -21.13 4.64 3.46
N LEU A 244 -21.05 3.81 4.50
CA LEU A 244 -21.61 2.44 4.53
C LEU A 244 -23.14 2.37 4.37
N TRP A 245 -23.84 3.33 4.86
CA TRP A 245 -25.31 3.37 4.81
C TRP A 245 -25.87 3.77 3.43
N ASN A 246 -25.04 4.36 2.58
CA ASN A 246 -25.46 4.82 1.26
C ASN A 246 -25.27 3.68 0.24
N ALA A 247 -26.36 3.10 -0.23
CA ALA A 247 -26.38 2.01 -1.23
C ALA A 247 -25.75 2.37 -2.58
N ASN A 248 -25.60 3.68 -2.88
CA ASN A 248 -24.94 4.11 -4.12
C ASN A 248 -23.42 4.02 -4.03
N ASN A 249 -22.86 3.99 -2.84
CA ASN A 249 -21.41 3.86 -2.65
C ASN A 249 -20.92 2.43 -2.87
N THR A 250 -19.64 2.30 -3.16
CA THR A 250 -18.93 1.03 -3.17
C THR A 250 -17.77 1.11 -2.17
N ILE A 251 -17.67 0.10 -1.30
CA ILE A 251 -16.46 -0.12 -0.51
C ILE A 251 -15.64 -1.17 -1.27
N LEU A 252 -14.47 -0.77 -1.76
CA LEU A 252 -13.62 -1.62 -2.58
C LEU A 252 -12.43 -2.13 -1.79
N PHE A 253 -12.41 -3.40 -1.47
CA PHE A 253 -11.26 -4.06 -0.84
C PHE A 253 -10.27 -4.55 -1.90
N VAL A 254 -9.03 -4.11 -1.80
CA VAL A 254 -7.95 -4.38 -2.76
C VAL A 254 -6.80 -5.20 -2.17
N GLY A 255 -7.01 -5.78 -0.99
CA GLY A 255 -6.01 -6.57 -0.30
C GLY A 255 -6.63 -7.54 0.68
N PHE A 256 -5.80 -8.44 1.19
CA PHE A 256 -6.20 -9.44 2.17
C PHE A 256 -6.84 -8.80 3.41
N GLN A 257 -7.88 -9.44 3.92
CA GLN A 257 -8.56 -9.04 5.14
C GLN A 257 -8.44 -10.18 6.18
N ALA A 258 -7.67 -9.93 7.23
CA ALA A 258 -7.43 -10.92 8.27
C ALA A 258 -8.69 -11.22 9.08
N PRO A 259 -8.90 -12.47 9.52
CA PRO A 259 -9.98 -12.80 10.43
C PRO A 259 -9.99 -11.90 11.67
N GLY A 260 -11.18 -11.49 12.12
CA GLY A 260 -11.36 -10.62 13.27
C GLY A 260 -11.24 -9.12 12.98
N THR A 261 -10.90 -8.72 11.75
CA THR A 261 -10.87 -7.30 11.36
C THR A 261 -12.23 -6.78 10.89
N LEU A 262 -12.43 -5.47 10.99
CA LEU A 262 -13.65 -4.83 10.46
C LEU A 262 -13.76 -5.03 8.93
N GLY A 263 -12.65 -4.95 8.20
CA GLY A 263 -12.65 -5.19 6.76
C GLY A 263 -13.14 -6.61 6.42
N ARG A 264 -12.70 -7.63 7.16
CA ARG A 264 -13.15 -9.00 6.99
C ARG A 264 -14.65 -9.13 7.30
N THR A 265 -15.11 -8.53 8.37
CA THR A 265 -16.53 -8.52 8.77
C THR A 265 -17.42 -7.89 7.69
N LEU A 266 -16.96 -6.82 7.05
CA LEU A 266 -17.69 -6.16 5.95
C LEU A 266 -17.77 -7.05 4.70
N ILE A 267 -16.68 -7.74 4.33
CA ILE A 267 -16.66 -8.68 3.18
C ILE A 267 -17.61 -9.86 3.43
N GLU A 268 -17.74 -10.33 4.67
CA GLU A 268 -18.65 -11.42 5.05
C GLU A 268 -20.13 -10.99 5.03
N GLY A 269 -20.44 -9.73 4.74
CA GLY A 269 -21.81 -9.27 4.49
C GLY A 269 -22.61 -8.94 5.73
N ILE A 270 -21.98 -8.47 6.79
CA ILE A 270 -22.71 -8.04 7.99
C ILE A 270 -23.65 -6.87 7.71
N ALA A 271 -24.87 -6.91 8.24
CA ALA A 271 -25.87 -5.87 8.02
C ALA A 271 -25.65 -4.58 8.84
N LYS A 272 -24.90 -4.65 9.94
CA LYS A 272 -24.63 -3.51 10.83
C LYS A 272 -23.26 -3.65 11.48
N VAL A 273 -22.54 -2.53 11.60
CA VAL A 273 -21.27 -2.46 12.31
C VAL A 273 -21.28 -1.35 13.35
N LYS A 274 -20.44 -1.44 14.37
CA LYS A 274 -20.29 -0.41 15.40
C LYS A 274 -19.05 0.44 15.12
N LEU A 275 -19.23 1.73 14.84
CA LEU A 275 -18.16 2.68 14.59
C LEU A 275 -18.31 3.88 15.51
N PHE A 276 -17.26 4.22 16.27
CA PHE A 276 -17.25 5.34 17.23
C PHE A 276 -18.45 5.34 18.19
N GLY A 277 -18.87 4.15 18.66
CA GLY A 277 -20.02 3.99 19.56
C GLY A 277 -21.40 3.98 18.90
N GLU A 278 -21.49 4.33 17.61
CA GLU A 278 -22.73 4.33 16.84
C GLU A 278 -22.89 3.04 16.01
N THR A 279 -24.13 2.58 15.87
CA THR A 279 -24.45 1.44 15.00
C THR A 279 -24.78 1.94 13.59
N ILE A 280 -23.95 1.57 12.64
CA ILE A 280 -24.07 1.94 11.23
C ILE A 280 -24.62 0.76 10.45
N ARG A 281 -25.65 1.01 9.65
CA ARG A 281 -26.18 0.04 8.69
C ARG A 281 -25.20 -0.11 7.51
N VAL A 282 -25.04 -1.34 7.04
CA VAL A 282 -24.27 -1.67 5.82
C VAL A 282 -25.28 -1.99 4.73
N ASN A 283 -25.20 -1.27 3.59
CA ASN A 283 -26.07 -1.46 2.43
C ASN A 283 -25.30 -1.97 1.22
#